data_c182b3ffdc11cc33ac17fc048883a816
#
_entry.id   c182b3ffdc11cc33ac17fc048883a816
#
_cell.length_a   1.000
_cell.length_b   1.000
_cell.length_c   1.000
_cell.angle_alpha   90.00
_cell.angle_beta   90.00
_cell.angle_gamma   90.00
#
_symmetry.space_group_name_H-M   'P 1'
#
loop_
_entity.id
_entity.type
_entity.pdbx_description
1 polymer ?
#
loop_
_entity_poly.entity_id
_entity_poly.type
_entity_poly.pdbx_seq_one_letter_code
_entity_poly.pdbx_strand_id
1 'polypeptide(L)'
;MADLCLGTVQFGMKYGINNRQGQPSMNDSVEMIKYAVDNGVKYIDTARAYGDAELVIGEYNKIYGVPKDIKIISKLRPNIIEADTKDVNSLIRDEFESSLKRMGVDKLNGYLLHTPEYIYNQNILDALLNLKEEKMVENIGVSIYDLKEGEQAIKTGIIDYIQLPYSYLDQRGIRTGFIKKAKEHGIKIFTRS
;
A
#
# COMPACT_ATOMS: atom_id res chain seq x y z
N MET A 1 -20.15 1.16 -7.69
CA MET A 1 -19.94 1.82 -6.39
C MET A 1 -18.45 1.71 -6.06
N ALA A 2 -17.83 2.70 -5.40
CA ALA A 2 -16.45 2.59 -4.96
C ALA A 2 -16.36 1.70 -3.70
N ASP A 3 -15.32 0.86 -3.60
CA ASP A 3 -15.04 0.10 -2.40
C ASP A 3 -14.38 1.00 -1.34
N LEU A 4 -14.64 0.74 -0.06
CA LEU A 4 -13.93 1.38 1.03
C LEU A 4 -12.62 0.65 1.31
N CYS A 5 -11.59 1.44 1.63
CA CYS A 5 -10.28 0.97 2.05
C CYS A 5 -9.93 1.58 3.41
N LEU A 6 -9.63 0.76 4.40
CA LEU A 6 -9.20 1.20 5.73
C LEU A 6 -7.72 1.58 5.71
N GLY A 7 -7.40 2.85 5.92
CA GLY A 7 -6.04 3.30 6.12
C GLY A 7 -5.59 3.11 7.58
N THR A 8 -4.39 2.59 7.77
CA THR A 8 -3.91 2.17 9.10
C THR A 8 -2.80 3.03 9.69
N VAL A 9 -2.41 4.12 9.05
CA VAL A 9 -1.28 4.94 9.52
C VAL A 9 -1.43 5.38 10.99
N GLN A 10 -2.65 5.72 11.42
CA GLN A 10 -2.92 6.14 12.80
C GLN A 10 -2.85 4.98 13.81
N PHE A 11 -2.95 3.74 13.36
CA PHE A 11 -2.77 2.57 14.24
C PHE A 11 -1.30 2.36 14.63
N GLY A 12 -0.37 2.81 13.79
CA GLY A 12 1.05 2.61 14.01
C GLY A 12 1.82 3.81 14.53
N MET A 13 1.25 5.01 14.42
CA MET A 13 1.92 6.25 14.83
C MET A 13 0.93 7.40 15.03
N LYS A 14 1.37 8.43 15.77
CA LYS A 14 0.62 9.69 15.84
C LYS A 14 0.64 10.37 14.47
N TYR A 15 -0.49 10.40 13.79
CA TYR A 15 -0.62 10.94 12.45
C TYR A 15 -1.92 11.76 12.29
N GLY A 16 -1.86 12.79 11.42
CA GLY A 16 -2.98 13.64 11.07
C GLY A 16 -2.95 14.99 11.82
N ILE A 17 -3.18 16.08 11.05
CA ILE A 17 -3.12 17.48 11.57
C ILE A 17 -4.14 17.69 12.69
N ASN A 18 -5.31 17.08 12.59
CA ASN A 18 -6.40 17.22 13.57
C ASN A 18 -6.42 16.10 14.63
N ASN A 19 -5.46 15.18 14.61
CA ASN A 19 -5.39 14.11 15.58
C ASN A 19 -4.92 14.62 16.94
N ARG A 20 -5.87 14.84 17.86
CA ARG A 20 -5.62 15.28 19.24
C ARG A 20 -5.46 14.13 20.22
N GLN A 21 -5.90 12.92 19.87
CA GLN A 21 -5.91 11.75 20.76
C GLN A 21 -4.62 10.93 20.66
N GLY A 22 -3.80 11.16 19.62
CA GLY A 22 -2.58 10.40 19.38
C GLY A 22 -2.83 9.07 18.67
N GLN A 23 -1.96 8.10 18.94
CA GLN A 23 -2.06 6.73 18.45
C GLN A 23 -3.03 5.95 19.35
N PRO A 24 -4.03 5.24 18.82
CA PRO A 24 -4.87 4.34 19.60
C PRO A 24 -4.07 3.21 20.24
N SER A 25 -4.61 2.60 21.29
CA SER A 25 -4.00 1.38 21.84
C SER A 25 -4.04 0.23 20.82
N MET A 26 -3.20 -0.79 21.04
CA MET A 26 -3.21 -2.02 20.24
C MET A 26 -4.62 -2.64 20.21
N ASN A 27 -5.26 -2.79 21.36
CA ASN A 27 -6.58 -3.39 21.47
C ASN A 27 -7.64 -2.56 20.74
N ASP A 28 -7.66 -1.25 20.92
CA ASP A 28 -8.62 -0.39 20.20
C ASP A 28 -8.43 -0.47 18.69
N SER A 29 -7.17 -0.50 18.23
CA SER A 29 -6.85 -0.60 16.81
C SER A 29 -7.31 -1.94 16.21
N VAL A 30 -7.13 -3.03 16.94
CA VAL A 30 -7.61 -4.37 16.54
C VAL A 30 -9.14 -4.40 16.45
N GLU A 31 -9.84 -3.84 17.44
CA GLU A 31 -11.30 -3.75 17.42
C GLU A 31 -11.83 -2.85 16.29
N MET A 32 -11.10 -1.77 15.95
CA MET A 32 -11.44 -0.93 14.79
C MET A 32 -11.31 -1.72 13.47
N ILE A 33 -10.27 -2.54 13.32
CA ILE A 33 -10.13 -3.42 12.14
C ILE A 33 -11.30 -4.40 12.11
N LYS A 34 -11.59 -5.06 13.24
CA LYS A 34 -12.71 -6.00 13.36
C LYS A 34 -14.03 -5.37 12.93
N TYR A 35 -14.33 -4.18 13.48
CA TYR A 35 -15.53 -3.43 13.14
C TYR A 35 -15.59 -3.09 11.64
N ALA A 36 -14.48 -2.64 11.04
CA ALA A 36 -14.43 -2.32 9.62
C ALA A 36 -14.69 -3.55 8.74
N VAL A 37 -14.07 -4.69 9.08
CA VAL A 37 -14.25 -5.97 8.37
C VAL A 37 -15.69 -6.45 8.46
N ASP A 38 -16.28 -6.45 9.65
CA ASP A 38 -17.66 -6.88 9.89
C ASP A 38 -18.68 -5.99 9.14
N ASN A 39 -18.32 -4.75 8.86
CA ASN A 39 -19.14 -3.80 8.09
C ASN A 39 -18.78 -3.73 6.60
N GLY A 40 -18.07 -4.72 6.08
CA GLY A 40 -17.89 -4.92 4.64
C GLY A 40 -16.77 -4.11 3.99
N VAL A 41 -15.84 -3.55 4.77
CA VAL A 41 -14.59 -3.02 4.22
C VAL A 41 -13.80 -4.17 3.62
N LYS A 42 -13.32 -4.01 2.38
CA LYS A 42 -12.64 -5.07 1.61
C LYS A 42 -11.13 -4.88 1.50
N TYR A 43 -10.65 -3.69 1.77
CA TYR A 43 -9.24 -3.35 1.63
C TYR A 43 -8.69 -2.78 2.93
N ILE A 44 -7.49 -3.20 3.30
CA ILE A 44 -6.69 -2.59 4.36
C ILE A 44 -5.42 -2.05 3.72
N ASP A 45 -5.19 -0.73 3.83
CA ASP A 45 -4.00 -0.05 3.36
C ASP A 45 -3.06 0.23 4.52
N THR A 46 -1.89 -0.37 4.48
CA THR A 46 -0.81 -0.16 5.43
C THR A 46 0.49 0.19 4.73
N ALA A 47 1.57 0.33 5.48
CA ALA A 47 2.93 0.48 4.96
C ALA A 47 3.95 0.11 6.03
N ARG A 48 5.12 -0.36 5.60
CA ARG A 48 6.27 -0.62 6.46
C ARG A 48 6.70 0.62 7.26
N ALA A 49 6.47 1.82 6.70
CA ALA A 49 6.80 3.11 7.32
C ALA A 49 5.76 3.59 8.36
N TYR A 50 4.65 2.88 8.56
CA TYR A 50 3.59 3.29 9.48
C TYR A 50 3.79 2.75 10.90
N GLY A 51 5.02 2.76 11.41
CA GLY A 51 5.35 2.32 12.76
C GLY A 51 4.87 0.89 13.04
N ASP A 52 3.94 0.73 13.96
CA ASP A 52 3.42 -0.58 14.38
C ASP A 52 2.17 -1.04 13.62
N ALA A 53 1.71 -0.30 12.59
CA ALA A 53 0.47 -0.62 11.89
C ALA A 53 0.40 -2.05 11.33
N GLU A 54 1.51 -2.57 10.79
CA GLU A 54 1.59 -3.97 10.34
C GLU A 54 1.48 -4.97 11.49
N LEU A 55 2.02 -4.65 12.68
CA LEU A 55 1.89 -5.49 13.88
C LEU A 55 0.46 -5.51 14.40
N VAL A 56 -0.27 -4.39 14.30
CA VAL A 56 -1.70 -4.32 14.65
C VAL A 56 -2.50 -5.26 13.75
N ILE A 57 -2.23 -5.28 12.45
CA ILE A 57 -2.86 -6.23 11.51
C ILE A 57 -2.49 -7.66 11.89
N GLY A 58 -1.24 -7.92 12.26
CA GLY A 58 -0.78 -9.23 12.72
C GLY A 58 -1.50 -9.69 13.98
N GLU A 59 -1.69 -8.83 14.96
CA GLU A 59 -2.44 -9.16 16.18
C GLU A 59 -3.92 -9.42 15.87
N TYR A 60 -4.54 -8.62 15.00
CA TYR A 60 -5.88 -8.89 14.49
C TYR A 60 -5.97 -10.29 13.85
N ASN A 61 -5.05 -10.62 12.95
CA ASN A 61 -5.03 -11.92 12.26
C ASN A 61 -4.83 -13.10 13.22
N LYS A 62 -4.04 -12.90 14.27
CA LYS A 62 -3.81 -13.91 15.31
C LYS A 62 -5.06 -14.18 16.14
N ILE A 63 -5.85 -13.15 16.46
CA ILE A 63 -7.06 -13.25 17.30
C ILE A 63 -8.25 -13.77 16.49
N TYR A 64 -8.48 -13.22 15.30
CA TYR A 64 -9.68 -13.46 14.49
C TYR A 64 -9.45 -14.32 13.24
N GLY A 65 -8.19 -14.63 12.93
CA GLY A 65 -7.81 -15.29 11.67
C GLY A 65 -7.69 -14.29 10.51
N VAL A 66 -7.03 -14.71 9.44
CA VAL A 66 -6.91 -13.92 8.21
C VAL A 66 -8.23 -14.03 7.43
N PRO A 67 -9.00 -12.94 7.26
CA PRO A 67 -10.27 -13.01 6.55
C PRO A 67 -10.03 -13.28 5.06
N LYS A 68 -10.74 -14.24 4.49
CA LYS A 68 -10.58 -14.65 3.08
C LYS A 68 -10.85 -13.55 2.06
N ASP A 69 -11.77 -12.64 2.39
CA ASP A 69 -12.25 -11.60 1.48
C ASP A 69 -11.52 -10.25 1.67
N ILE A 70 -10.62 -10.16 2.64
CA ILE A 70 -9.87 -8.93 2.91
C ILE A 70 -8.58 -8.90 2.09
N LYS A 71 -8.38 -7.80 1.41
CA LYS A 71 -7.24 -7.52 0.56
C LYS A 71 -6.28 -6.56 1.28
N ILE A 72 -5.14 -7.08 1.70
CA ILE A 72 -4.12 -6.28 2.39
C ILE A 72 -3.15 -5.70 1.36
N ILE A 73 -2.95 -4.39 1.44
CA ILE A 73 -1.99 -3.64 0.64
C ILE A 73 -0.95 -3.07 1.59
N SER A 74 0.33 -3.39 1.37
CA SER A 74 1.44 -2.74 2.07
C SER A 74 2.36 -2.03 1.09
N LYS A 75 3.40 -1.37 1.61
CA LYS A 75 4.31 -0.55 0.80
C LYS A 75 5.75 -0.79 1.22
N LEU A 76 6.64 -0.83 0.23
CA LEU A 76 8.09 -0.83 0.43
C LEU A 76 8.48 0.36 1.30
N ARG A 77 9.32 0.13 2.30
CA ARG A 77 9.83 1.21 3.14
C ARG A 77 10.47 2.30 2.27
N PRO A 78 10.15 3.58 2.50
CA PRO A 78 10.66 4.65 1.64
C PRO A 78 12.16 4.87 1.83
N ASN A 79 12.82 5.31 0.75
CA ASN A 79 14.21 5.80 0.75
C ASN A 79 15.26 4.80 1.25
N ILE A 80 15.03 3.50 1.04
CA ILE A 80 15.98 2.45 1.48
C ILE A 80 16.92 1.99 0.38
N ILE A 81 16.64 2.34 -0.86
CA ILE A 81 17.46 1.97 -2.02
C ILE A 81 18.29 3.18 -2.40
N GLU A 82 19.60 3.04 -2.23
CA GLU A 82 20.59 4.05 -2.54
C GLU A 82 21.28 3.73 -3.87
N ALA A 83 22.03 4.69 -4.43
CA ALA A 83 22.69 4.52 -5.73
C ALA A 83 23.75 3.38 -5.73
N ASP A 84 24.31 3.05 -4.58
CA ASP A 84 25.32 2.01 -4.37
C ASP A 84 24.73 0.69 -3.81
N THR A 85 23.41 0.57 -3.71
CA THR A 85 22.74 -0.67 -3.29
C THR A 85 23.09 -1.79 -4.27
N LYS A 86 23.86 -2.78 -3.80
CA LYS A 86 24.42 -3.84 -4.66
C LYS A 86 23.38 -4.85 -5.13
N ASP A 87 22.45 -5.22 -4.25
CA ASP A 87 21.42 -6.22 -4.54
C ASP A 87 20.04 -5.67 -4.16
N VAL A 88 19.44 -4.97 -5.12
CA VAL A 88 18.11 -4.38 -4.99
C VAL A 88 17.04 -5.45 -4.83
N ASN A 89 17.19 -6.59 -5.52
CA ASN A 89 16.21 -7.66 -5.48
C ASN A 89 16.16 -8.32 -4.08
N SER A 90 17.32 -8.66 -3.52
CA SER A 90 17.40 -9.21 -2.16
C SER A 90 16.84 -8.24 -1.13
N LEU A 91 17.20 -6.96 -1.21
CA LEU A 91 16.73 -5.94 -0.27
C LEU A 91 15.20 -5.79 -0.31
N ILE A 92 14.60 -5.74 -1.50
CA ILE A 92 13.13 -5.63 -1.65
C ILE A 92 12.44 -6.88 -1.12
N ARG A 93 13.01 -8.07 -1.39
CA ARG A 93 12.50 -9.34 -0.88
C ARG A 93 12.51 -9.38 0.65
N ASP A 94 13.62 -9.03 1.28
CA ASP A 94 13.76 -9.02 2.74
C ASP A 94 12.75 -8.07 3.41
N GLU A 95 12.56 -6.89 2.85
CA GLU A 95 11.55 -5.93 3.32
C GLU A 95 10.12 -6.46 3.15
N PHE A 96 9.84 -7.11 2.03
CA PHE A 96 8.55 -7.71 1.76
C PHE A 96 8.25 -8.87 2.73
N GLU A 97 9.17 -9.80 2.91
CA GLU A 97 9.05 -10.93 3.83
C GLU A 97 8.92 -10.47 5.29
N SER A 98 9.66 -9.40 5.66
CA SER A 98 9.49 -8.74 6.96
C SER A 98 8.06 -8.23 7.15
N SER A 99 7.44 -7.63 6.13
CA SER A 99 6.04 -7.18 6.18
C SER A 99 5.07 -8.35 6.32
N LEU A 100 5.26 -9.46 5.58
CA LEU A 100 4.46 -10.67 5.70
C LEU A 100 4.52 -11.22 7.14
N LYS A 101 5.72 -11.35 7.69
CA LYS A 101 5.95 -11.84 9.05
C LYS A 101 5.27 -10.96 10.11
N ARG A 102 5.36 -9.64 9.97
CA ARG A 102 4.72 -8.69 10.89
C ARG A 102 3.21 -8.81 10.89
N MET A 103 2.61 -9.02 9.73
CA MET A 103 1.16 -9.15 9.57
C MET A 103 0.64 -10.58 9.76
N GLY A 104 1.53 -11.58 9.85
CA GLY A 104 1.13 -12.99 10.00
C GLY A 104 0.37 -13.51 8.78
N VAL A 105 0.81 -13.16 7.57
CA VAL A 105 0.19 -13.60 6.31
C VAL A 105 1.25 -14.19 5.37
N ASP A 106 0.84 -15.09 4.47
CA ASP A 106 1.74 -15.74 3.52
C ASP A 106 1.88 -14.95 2.21
N LYS A 107 0.94 -14.07 1.89
CA LYS A 107 0.94 -13.24 0.68
C LYS A 107 0.19 -11.94 0.88
N LEU A 108 0.44 -10.98 0.00
CA LEU A 108 -0.30 -9.71 -0.07
C LEU A 108 -1.17 -9.62 -1.32
N ASN A 109 -2.28 -8.89 -1.22
CA ASN A 109 -3.04 -8.50 -2.40
C ASN A 109 -2.34 -7.38 -3.20
N GLY A 110 -1.66 -6.46 -2.51
CA GLY A 110 -0.92 -5.38 -3.17
C GLY A 110 0.37 -5.01 -2.44
N TYR A 111 1.43 -4.72 -3.20
CA TYR A 111 2.68 -4.16 -2.69
C TYR A 111 3.10 -2.97 -3.54
N LEU A 112 3.20 -1.80 -2.91
CA LEU A 112 3.37 -0.55 -3.61
C LEU A 112 4.75 0.07 -3.31
N LEU A 113 5.30 0.75 -4.29
CA LEU A 113 6.40 1.68 -4.07
C LEU A 113 5.89 2.88 -3.25
N HIS A 114 6.50 3.14 -2.08
CA HIS A 114 6.17 4.29 -1.24
C HIS A 114 6.94 5.53 -1.64
N THR A 115 8.14 5.36 -2.22
CA THR A 115 8.94 6.38 -2.87
C THR A 115 8.57 6.39 -4.35
N PRO A 116 7.82 7.40 -4.85
CA PRO A 116 7.28 7.37 -6.21
C PRO A 116 8.36 7.40 -7.28
N GLU A 117 9.53 8.00 -7.00
CA GLU A 117 10.67 8.07 -7.91
C GLU A 117 11.25 6.69 -8.28
N TYR A 118 11.02 5.69 -7.44
CA TYR A 118 11.45 4.31 -7.71
C TYR A 118 10.81 3.73 -8.98
N ILE A 119 9.71 4.32 -9.48
CA ILE A 119 9.05 3.93 -10.75
C ILE A 119 9.95 4.08 -11.98
N TYR A 120 11.03 4.86 -11.87
CA TYR A 120 12.01 5.07 -12.96
C TYR A 120 13.18 4.08 -12.94
N ASN A 121 13.27 3.24 -11.90
CA ASN A 121 14.38 2.28 -11.74
C ASN A 121 13.95 0.87 -12.16
N GLN A 122 14.52 0.38 -13.27
CA GLN A 122 14.17 -0.93 -13.82
C GLN A 122 14.48 -2.08 -12.86
N ASN A 123 15.59 -2.05 -12.12
CA ASN A 123 15.94 -3.12 -11.17
C ASN A 123 14.91 -3.25 -10.05
N ILE A 124 14.30 -2.12 -9.63
CA ILE A 124 13.22 -2.12 -8.64
C ILE A 124 11.95 -2.73 -9.23
N LEU A 125 11.63 -2.37 -10.47
CA LEU A 125 10.46 -2.91 -11.17
C LEU A 125 10.59 -4.42 -11.38
N ASP A 126 11.77 -4.89 -11.78
CA ASP A 126 12.07 -6.31 -11.96
C ASP A 126 11.93 -7.08 -10.63
N ALA A 127 12.41 -6.50 -9.52
CA ALA A 127 12.24 -7.10 -8.19
C ALA A 127 10.77 -7.23 -7.78
N LEU A 128 9.94 -6.23 -8.07
CA LEU A 128 8.49 -6.33 -7.82
C LEU A 128 7.81 -7.37 -8.72
N LEU A 129 8.23 -7.46 -9.99
CA LEU A 129 7.73 -8.49 -10.91
C LEU A 129 8.09 -9.90 -10.44
N ASN A 130 9.30 -10.13 -9.95
CA ASN A 130 9.71 -11.41 -9.36
C ASN A 130 8.79 -11.84 -8.22
N LEU A 131 8.47 -10.92 -7.28
CA LEU A 131 7.52 -11.22 -6.20
C LEU A 131 6.13 -11.61 -6.72
N LYS A 132 5.69 -10.97 -7.82
CA LYS A 132 4.39 -11.26 -8.45
C LYS A 132 4.42 -12.60 -9.19
N GLU A 133 5.47 -12.92 -9.93
CA GLU A 133 5.65 -14.20 -10.62
C GLU A 133 5.71 -15.38 -9.65
N GLU A 134 6.33 -15.20 -8.50
CA GLU A 134 6.37 -16.16 -7.40
C GLU A 134 5.03 -16.25 -6.64
N LYS A 135 4.03 -15.45 -7.01
CA LYS A 135 2.70 -15.41 -6.39
C LYS A 135 2.70 -14.99 -4.91
N MET A 136 3.76 -14.33 -4.47
CA MET A 136 3.85 -13.76 -3.13
C MET A 136 3.00 -12.48 -3.01
N VAL A 137 2.83 -11.76 -4.13
CA VAL A 137 1.91 -10.62 -4.24
C VAL A 137 1.03 -10.76 -5.49
N GLU A 138 -0.23 -10.35 -5.39
CA GLU A 138 -1.16 -10.42 -6.53
C GLU A 138 -1.03 -9.20 -7.45
N ASN A 139 -0.80 -8.02 -6.87
CA ASN A 139 -0.77 -6.75 -7.60
C ASN A 139 0.43 -5.91 -7.13
N ILE A 140 1.11 -5.27 -8.06
CA ILE A 140 2.19 -4.33 -7.76
C ILE A 140 1.77 -2.91 -8.11
N GLY A 141 2.33 -1.92 -7.43
CA GLY A 141 1.86 -0.55 -7.62
C GLY A 141 2.79 0.53 -7.11
N VAL A 142 2.27 1.75 -7.12
CA VAL A 142 2.98 2.93 -6.63
C VAL A 142 2.04 3.91 -5.95
N SER A 143 2.51 4.52 -4.84
CA SER A 143 1.85 5.64 -4.18
C SER A 143 2.50 6.94 -4.66
N ILE A 144 1.74 7.78 -5.34
CA ILE A 144 2.24 9.00 -5.99
C ILE A 144 1.75 10.27 -5.30
N TYR A 145 2.48 11.35 -5.49
CA TYR A 145 2.08 12.72 -5.15
C TYR A 145 1.90 13.58 -6.40
N ASP A 146 2.74 13.40 -7.41
CA ASP A 146 2.65 14.07 -8.70
C ASP A 146 2.13 13.09 -9.77
N LEU A 147 1.35 13.58 -10.72
CA LEU A 147 0.83 12.76 -11.81
C LEU A 147 1.92 12.29 -12.79
N LYS A 148 3.12 12.88 -12.75
CA LYS A 148 4.26 12.46 -13.59
C LYS A 148 4.69 11.03 -13.29
N GLU A 149 4.79 10.66 -12.01
CA GLU A 149 5.10 9.30 -11.60
C GLU A 149 3.97 8.35 -12.02
N GLY A 150 2.72 8.82 -11.94
CA GLY A 150 1.56 8.07 -12.41
C GLY A 150 1.57 7.84 -13.93
N GLU A 151 1.93 8.84 -14.70
CA GLU A 151 2.10 8.70 -16.16
C GLU A 151 3.24 7.73 -16.50
N GLN A 152 4.32 7.75 -15.75
CA GLN A 152 5.40 6.77 -15.89
C GLN A 152 4.91 5.37 -15.51
N ALA A 153 4.16 5.23 -14.41
CA ALA A 153 3.58 3.95 -14.00
C ALA A 153 2.70 3.34 -15.12
N ILE A 154 1.85 4.14 -15.76
CA ILE A 154 1.05 3.69 -16.92
C ILE A 154 1.96 3.21 -18.07
N LYS A 155 3.03 3.94 -18.36
CA LYS A 155 3.97 3.61 -19.46
C LYS A 155 4.73 2.30 -19.23
N THR A 156 4.98 1.90 -17.99
CA THR A 156 5.68 0.62 -17.71
C THR A 156 4.87 -0.59 -18.15
N GLY A 157 3.54 -0.49 -18.18
CA GLY A 157 2.64 -1.58 -18.53
C GLY A 157 2.55 -2.73 -17.51
N ILE A 158 3.24 -2.61 -16.37
CA ILE A 158 3.31 -3.66 -15.35
C ILE A 158 2.59 -3.32 -14.04
N ILE A 159 2.22 -2.05 -13.85
CA ILE A 159 1.60 -1.55 -12.63
C ILE A 159 0.10 -1.84 -12.62
N ASP A 160 -0.37 -2.49 -11.55
CA ASP A 160 -1.77 -2.81 -11.33
C ASP A 160 -2.50 -1.76 -10.48
N TYR A 161 -1.80 -1.14 -9.52
CA TYR A 161 -2.37 -0.23 -8.53
C TYR A 161 -1.64 1.12 -8.51
N ILE A 162 -2.40 2.20 -8.54
CA ILE A 162 -1.88 3.54 -8.26
C ILE A 162 -2.67 4.14 -7.09
N GLN A 163 -1.96 4.57 -6.05
CA GLN A 163 -2.53 5.33 -4.95
C GLN A 163 -2.14 6.80 -5.11
N LEU A 164 -3.13 7.72 -5.07
CA LEU A 164 -2.91 9.14 -5.27
C LEU A 164 -3.74 10.00 -4.31
N PRO A 165 -3.29 11.24 -4.00
CA PRO A 165 -4.10 12.19 -3.27
C PRO A 165 -5.37 12.54 -4.04
N TYR A 166 -6.48 12.60 -3.31
CA TYR A 166 -7.75 13.08 -3.85
C TYR A 166 -8.61 13.65 -2.72
N SER A 167 -9.02 14.87 -2.85
CA SER A 167 -9.89 15.55 -1.90
C SER A 167 -10.74 16.60 -2.60
N TYR A 168 -11.59 17.29 -1.84
CA TYR A 168 -12.32 18.44 -2.38
C TYR A 168 -11.38 19.51 -2.94
N LEU A 169 -10.20 19.72 -2.35
CA LEU A 169 -9.22 20.71 -2.79
C LEU A 169 -8.23 20.18 -3.83
N ASP A 170 -8.00 18.85 -3.88
CA ASP A 170 -7.11 18.23 -4.86
C ASP A 170 -7.87 17.29 -5.78
N GLN A 171 -8.27 17.81 -6.92
CA GLN A 171 -9.01 17.10 -7.97
C GLN A 171 -8.17 16.91 -9.25
N ARG A 172 -6.85 17.07 -9.17
CA ARG A 172 -5.96 16.99 -10.35
C ARG A 172 -6.17 15.71 -11.13
N GLY A 173 -6.27 14.56 -10.46
CA GLY A 173 -6.46 13.27 -11.13
C GLY A 173 -7.71 13.18 -12.02
N ILE A 174 -8.81 13.89 -11.66
CA ILE A 174 -10.01 13.96 -12.49
C ILE A 174 -9.87 15.04 -13.58
N ARG A 175 -9.44 16.25 -13.18
CA ARG A 175 -9.40 17.41 -14.08
C ARG A 175 -8.47 17.21 -15.28
N THR A 176 -7.38 16.46 -15.10
CA THR A 176 -6.42 16.14 -16.18
C THR A 176 -6.83 14.89 -16.98
N GLY A 177 -7.88 14.17 -16.58
CA GLY A 177 -8.24 12.90 -17.19
C GLY A 177 -7.36 11.70 -16.77
N PHE A 178 -6.40 11.91 -15.85
CA PHE A 178 -5.46 10.88 -15.43
C PHE A 178 -6.15 9.62 -14.90
N ILE A 179 -7.14 9.76 -14.01
CA ILE A 179 -7.87 8.61 -13.44
C ILE A 179 -8.58 7.81 -14.54
N LYS A 180 -9.16 8.48 -15.53
CA LYS A 180 -9.80 7.82 -16.68
C LYS A 180 -8.75 7.02 -17.47
N LYS A 181 -7.63 7.66 -17.82
CA LYS A 181 -6.52 7.05 -18.55
C LYS A 181 -5.97 5.81 -17.83
N ALA A 182 -5.71 5.92 -16.53
CA ALA A 182 -5.22 4.79 -15.73
C ALA A 182 -6.20 3.60 -15.77
N LYS A 183 -7.50 3.86 -15.63
CA LYS A 183 -8.54 2.83 -15.72
C LYS A 183 -8.61 2.18 -17.10
N GLU A 184 -8.44 2.93 -18.18
CA GLU A 184 -8.39 2.42 -19.56
C GLU A 184 -7.21 1.45 -19.77
N HIS A 185 -6.14 1.57 -18.97
CA HIS A 185 -5.00 0.65 -18.93
C HIS A 185 -5.16 -0.47 -17.89
N GLY A 186 -6.35 -0.67 -17.33
CA GLY A 186 -6.62 -1.74 -16.36
C GLY A 186 -6.11 -1.44 -14.94
N ILE A 187 -5.61 -0.24 -14.67
CA ILE A 187 -5.02 0.11 -13.38
C ILE A 187 -6.12 0.48 -12.38
N LYS A 188 -6.10 -0.15 -11.21
CA LYS A 188 -6.98 0.21 -10.10
C LYS A 188 -6.45 1.41 -9.34
N ILE A 189 -7.33 2.38 -9.10
CA ILE A 189 -7.00 3.61 -8.40
C ILE A 189 -7.46 3.54 -6.95
N PHE A 190 -6.55 3.84 -6.02
CA PHE A 190 -6.83 4.10 -4.62
C PHE A 190 -6.64 5.58 -4.33
N THR A 191 -7.64 6.20 -3.74
CA THR A 191 -7.56 7.61 -3.35
C THR A 191 -7.28 7.73 -1.86
N ARG A 192 -6.42 8.67 -1.49
CA ARG A 192 -6.13 9.04 -0.12
C ARG A 192 -6.18 10.54 0.10
N SER A 193 -6.36 10.96 1.32
CA SER A 193 -6.27 12.37 1.73
C SER A 193 -4.82 12.81 1.93
#